data_4a1534e6f37efbecc3004d096e223fac
#
_entry.id   4a1534e6f37efbecc3004d096e223fac
#
_cell.length_a   1.000
_cell.length_b   1.000
_cell.length_c   1.000
_cell.angle_alpha   90.00
_cell.angle_beta   90.00
_cell.angle_gamma   90.00
#
_symmetry.space_group_name_H-M   'P 1'
#
loop_
_entity.id
_entity.type
_entity.pdbx_description
1 polymer ?
#
loop_
_entity_poly.entity_id
_entity_poly.type
_entity_poly.pdbx_seq_one_letter_code
_entity_poly.pdbx_strand_id
1 'polypeptide(L)'
;MVTSISFYQEPQAAVPFRPGALVIVTLTSPREKYWGAILHLSGEGLSMRGIDISSFDELASQIKNGEPFTSGVIFFPMHRMERMELDLPEGNILSLAQRFAQKTGQDPAPLLVSEFLGSAGGASGGEKQR
;
A
#
# COMPACT_ATOMS: atom_id res chain seq x y z
N MET A 1 -0.34 1.44 38.79
CA MET A 1 -0.49 1.35 38.21
C MET A 1 -1.00 1.87 37.51
N VAL A 2 -1.23 2.00 37.47
CA VAL A 2 -1.77 2.37 36.86
C VAL A 2 -1.49 3.01 35.99
N THR A 3 -0.90 3.64 36.26
CA THR A 3 -0.38 4.12 35.36
C THR A 3 -0.12 3.47 34.30
N SER A 4 0.28 2.49 34.54
CA SER A 4 0.48 1.63 33.48
C SER A 4 -0.65 1.63 32.55
N ILE A 5 -1.73 1.92 33.07
CA ILE A 5 -2.90 1.91 32.28
C ILE A 5 -2.91 3.01 31.28
N SER A 6 -2.32 4.10 31.60
CA SER A 6 -2.38 5.21 30.72
C SER A 6 -1.72 4.93 29.40
N PHE A 7 -0.79 4.01 29.34
CA PHE A 7 -0.19 3.80 28.06
C PHE A 7 -1.05 2.98 27.15
N TYR A 8 -2.19 2.65 27.57
CA TYR A 8 -3.12 2.04 26.66
C TYR A 8 -3.50 2.93 25.54
N GLN A 9 -3.20 4.19 25.66
CA GLN A 9 -3.42 5.05 24.53
C GLN A 9 -2.53 4.65 23.40
N GLU A 10 -1.44 4.02 23.72
CA GLU A 10 -0.49 3.64 22.73
C GLU A 10 -0.99 2.64 21.72
N PRO A 11 -1.88 1.76 22.07
CA PRO A 11 -2.31 0.75 21.11
C PRO A 11 -2.76 1.31 19.78
N GLN A 12 -3.34 2.50 19.78
CA GLN A 12 -3.77 3.06 18.52
C GLN A 12 -2.60 3.37 17.62
N ALA A 13 -1.51 3.84 18.20
CA ALA A 13 -0.33 4.14 17.43
C ALA A 13 0.30 2.87 16.91
N ALA A 14 0.01 1.76 17.54
CA ALA A 14 0.61 0.49 17.17
C ALA A 14 -0.24 -0.33 16.23
N VAL A 15 -1.39 0.14 15.79
CA VAL A 15 -2.22 -0.62 14.88
C VAL A 15 -1.48 -0.79 13.56
N PRO A 16 -1.16 -2.03 13.18
CA PRO A 16 -0.31 -2.21 12.01
C PRO A 16 -1.05 -2.11 10.67
N PHE A 17 -2.29 -2.59 10.61
CA PHE A 17 -3.02 -2.61 9.34
C PHE A 17 -3.96 -1.43 9.30
N ARG A 18 -3.40 -0.28 8.96
CA ARG A 18 -4.15 0.97 8.93
C ARG A 18 -3.95 1.67 7.60
N PRO A 19 -4.77 2.66 7.27
CA PRO A 19 -4.57 3.39 6.03
C PRO A 19 -3.14 3.91 5.92
N GLY A 20 -2.55 3.73 4.77
CA GLY A 20 -1.18 4.12 4.51
C GLY A 20 -0.17 3.01 4.72
N ALA A 21 -0.52 1.94 5.41
CA ALA A 21 0.42 0.83 5.63
C ALA A 21 0.66 0.10 4.32
N LEU A 22 1.92 -0.24 4.06
CA LEU A 22 2.26 -1.04 2.89
C LEU A 22 2.12 -2.51 3.24
N VAL A 23 1.40 -3.24 2.41
CA VAL A 23 1.05 -4.63 2.69
C VAL A 23 1.18 -5.49 1.46
N ILE A 24 1.28 -6.79 1.70
CA ILE A 24 1.17 -7.81 0.67
C ILE A 24 -0.11 -8.57 0.96
N VAL A 25 -1.00 -8.60 -0.01
CA VAL A 25 -2.30 -9.26 0.13
C VAL A 25 -2.29 -10.52 -0.71
N THR A 26 -2.64 -11.64 -0.10
CA THR A 26 -2.80 -12.88 -0.82
C THR A 26 -4.28 -13.16 -0.99
N LEU A 27 -4.68 -13.38 -2.23
CA LEU A 27 -6.07 -13.65 -2.57
C LEU A 27 -6.24 -15.11 -2.96
N THR A 28 -7.47 -15.57 -2.90
CA THR A 28 -7.80 -16.93 -3.27
C THR A 28 -8.87 -16.91 -4.36
N SER A 29 -8.89 -17.95 -5.19
CA SER A 29 -9.91 -18.22 -6.20
C SER A 29 -10.13 -17.08 -7.20
N PRO A 30 -9.14 -16.74 -7.98
CA PRO A 30 -7.83 -17.37 -8.14
C PRO A 30 -6.81 -16.83 -7.15
N ARG A 31 -5.73 -17.56 -6.97
CA ARG A 31 -4.66 -17.14 -6.08
C ARG A 31 -3.83 -16.06 -6.75
N GLU A 32 -3.76 -14.92 -6.10
CA GLU A 32 -3.03 -13.76 -6.60
C GLU A 32 -2.41 -13.04 -5.43
N LYS A 33 -1.35 -12.28 -5.70
CA LYS A 33 -0.75 -11.45 -4.65
C LYS A 33 -0.60 -10.02 -5.15
N TYR A 34 -0.95 -9.09 -4.28
CA TYR A 34 -0.85 -7.67 -4.58
C TYR A 34 -0.01 -6.98 -3.52
N TRP A 35 0.67 -5.94 -3.93
CA TRP A 35 1.49 -5.12 -3.04
C TRP A 35 1.01 -3.69 -3.16
N GLY A 36 0.82 -3.01 -2.04
CA GLY A 36 0.40 -1.63 -2.09
C GLY A 36 0.02 -1.10 -0.73
N ALA A 37 -0.63 0.05 -0.72
CA ALA A 37 -1.01 0.74 0.50
C ALA A 37 -2.48 0.56 0.79
N ILE A 38 -2.82 0.32 2.05
CA ILE A 38 -4.20 0.26 2.49
C ILE A 38 -4.82 1.65 2.34
N LEU A 39 -5.97 1.73 1.70
CA LEU A 39 -6.78 2.93 1.73
C LEU A 39 -7.87 2.81 2.78
N HIS A 40 -8.52 1.64 2.83
CA HIS A 40 -9.60 1.42 3.77
C HIS A 40 -9.80 -0.07 3.97
N LEU A 41 -9.89 -0.50 5.21
CA LEU A 41 -10.13 -1.90 5.55
C LEU A 41 -11.39 -1.98 6.40
N SER A 42 -12.33 -2.83 5.99
CA SER A 42 -13.58 -3.01 6.71
C SER A 42 -13.97 -4.47 6.68
N GLY A 43 -15.08 -4.81 7.32
CA GLY A 43 -15.56 -6.18 7.26
C GLY A 43 -15.98 -6.61 5.87
N GLU A 44 -16.23 -5.67 4.97
CA GLU A 44 -16.63 -6.00 3.60
C GLU A 44 -15.44 -6.28 2.71
N GLY A 45 -14.30 -5.70 3.00
CA GLY A 45 -13.14 -5.92 2.19
C GLY A 45 -12.09 -4.86 2.36
N LEU A 46 -11.17 -4.85 1.41
CA LEU A 46 -10.01 -3.98 1.42
C LEU A 46 -9.99 -3.11 0.17
N SER A 47 -9.88 -1.80 0.36
CA SER A 47 -9.56 -0.90 -0.73
C SER A 47 -8.09 -0.56 -0.63
N MET A 48 -7.36 -0.69 -1.72
CA MET A 48 -5.94 -0.40 -1.70
C MET A 48 -5.50 0.24 -3.00
N ARG A 49 -4.37 0.91 -2.94
CA ARG A 49 -3.70 1.39 -4.12
C ARG A 49 -2.48 0.50 -4.29
N GLY A 50 -2.42 -0.23 -5.40
CA GLY A 50 -1.33 -1.19 -5.51
C GLY A 50 -1.24 -1.86 -6.86
N ILE A 51 -0.38 -2.86 -6.92
CA ILE A 51 -0.09 -3.58 -8.15
C ILE A 51 0.00 -5.06 -7.88
N ASP A 52 -0.25 -5.84 -8.93
CA ASP A 52 0.02 -7.28 -8.89
C ASP A 52 1.53 -7.46 -8.71
N ILE A 53 1.92 -8.33 -7.79
CA ILE A 53 3.34 -8.54 -7.52
C ILE A 53 4.09 -9.04 -8.75
N SER A 54 3.41 -9.76 -9.62
CA SER A 54 4.07 -10.25 -10.84
C SER A 54 4.49 -9.12 -11.75
N SER A 55 3.96 -7.93 -11.57
CA SER A 55 4.33 -6.76 -12.37
C SER A 55 5.39 -5.90 -11.71
N PHE A 56 5.91 -6.33 -10.57
CA PHE A 56 6.78 -5.47 -9.77
C PHE A 56 8.05 -5.06 -10.52
N ASP A 57 8.73 -6.03 -11.12
CA ASP A 57 10.00 -5.72 -11.77
C ASP A 57 9.80 -4.83 -13.00
N GLU A 58 8.77 -5.10 -13.76
CA GLU A 58 8.48 -4.29 -14.93
C GLU A 58 8.16 -2.86 -14.54
N LEU A 59 7.36 -2.71 -13.50
CA LEU A 59 7.01 -1.40 -13.01
C LEU A 59 8.23 -0.63 -12.52
N ALA A 60 9.08 -1.30 -11.75
CA ALA A 60 10.28 -0.65 -11.25
C ALA A 60 11.15 -0.18 -12.40
N SER A 61 11.26 -0.98 -13.46
CA SER A 61 12.02 -0.58 -14.65
C SER A 61 11.43 0.65 -15.32
N GLN A 62 10.11 0.68 -15.45
CA GLN A 62 9.46 1.82 -16.08
C GLN A 62 9.74 3.11 -15.30
N ILE A 63 9.62 3.03 -14.00
CA ILE A 63 9.85 4.19 -13.16
C ILE A 63 11.31 4.61 -13.21
N LYS A 64 12.21 3.66 -13.19
CA LYS A 64 13.64 3.96 -13.28
C LYS A 64 13.95 4.69 -14.58
N ASN A 65 13.24 4.35 -15.64
CA ASN A 65 13.45 4.97 -16.94
C ASN A 65 12.68 6.29 -17.11
N GLY A 66 12.06 6.77 -16.05
CA GLY A 66 11.38 8.06 -16.10
C GLY A 66 9.98 8.03 -16.66
N GLU A 67 9.43 6.83 -16.87
CA GLU A 67 8.08 6.74 -17.42
C GLU A 67 7.06 7.03 -16.33
N PRO A 68 5.94 7.66 -16.67
CA PRO A 68 4.92 7.96 -15.66
C PRO A 68 4.24 6.69 -15.17
N PHE A 69 3.83 6.72 -13.92
CA PHE A 69 3.15 5.60 -13.31
C PHE A 69 2.04 6.08 -12.40
N THR A 70 0.92 5.42 -12.46
CA THR A 70 -0.19 5.63 -11.53
C THR A 70 -0.71 4.27 -11.12
N SER A 71 -0.66 3.97 -9.83
CA SER A 71 -1.20 2.70 -9.35
C SER A 71 -2.72 2.76 -9.34
N GLY A 72 -3.35 1.63 -9.56
CA GLY A 72 -4.79 1.56 -9.53
C GLY A 72 -5.33 1.53 -8.12
N VAL A 73 -6.59 1.94 -7.98
CA VAL A 73 -7.33 1.77 -6.74
C VAL A 73 -8.19 0.52 -6.92
N ILE A 74 -8.01 -0.46 -6.04
CA ILE A 74 -8.63 -1.77 -6.19
C ILE A 74 -9.38 -2.10 -4.92
N PHE A 75 -10.55 -2.74 -5.07
CA PHE A 75 -11.29 -3.25 -3.93
C PHE A 75 -11.32 -4.77 -4.01
N PHE A 76 -10.94 -5.42 -2.92
CA PHE A 76 -11.03 -6.87 -2.80
C PHE A 76 -12.08 -7.21 -1.76
N PRO A 77 -13.14 -7.95 -2.14
CA PRO A 77 -14.12 -8.41 -1.16
C PRO A 77 -13.46 -9.32 -0.13
N MET A 78 -13.95 -9.27 1.09
CA MET A 78 -13.32 -10.02 2.18
C MET A 78 -13.21 -11.52 1.87
N HIS A 79 -14.19 -12.09 1.18
CA HIS A 79 -14.17 -13.52 0.90
C HIS A 79 -13.05 -13.93 -0.03
N ARG A 80 -12.45 -12.97 -0.79
CA ARG A 80 -11.33 -13.26 -1.65
C ARG A 80 -10.00 -13.22 -0.90
N MET A 81 -9.96 -12.67 0.29
CA MET A 81 -8.69 -12.46 0.98
C MET A 81 -8.32 -13.67 1.81
N GLU A 82 -7.15 -14.23 1.52
CA GLU A 82 -6.62 -15.31 2.31
C GLU A 82 -5.85 -14.75 3.50
N ARG A 83 -4.98 -13.76 3.25
CA ARG A 83 -4.25 -13.11 4.33
C ARG A 83 -3.63 -11.81 3.82
N MET A 84 -3.25 -10.99 4.78
CA MET A 84 -2.57 -9.74 4.52
C MET A 84 -1.37 -9.66 5.43
N GLU A 85 -0.23 -9.27 4.88
CA GLU A 85 1.01 -9.17 5.63
C GLU A 85 1.58 -7.78 5.46
N LEU A 86 2.20 -7.27 6.52
CA LEU A 86 2.93 -6.02 6.37
C LEU A 86 4.16 -6.27 5.50
N ASP A 87 4.51 -5.30 4.68
CA ASP A 87 5.69 -5.39 3.83
C ASP A 87 6.90 -4.97 4.66
N LEU A 88 7.53 -5.95 5.30
CA LEU A 88 8.65 -5.71 6.19
C LEU A 88 9.85 -6.54 5.76
N PRO A 89 11.06 -6.08 6.03
CA PRO A 89 12.22 -6.92 5.76
C PRO A 89 12.24 -8.11 6.73
N GLU A 90 12.83 -9.19 6.27
CA GLU A 90 12.89 -10.40 7.06
C GLU A 90 14.31 -10.92 7.00
N GLY A 91 15.05 -10.80 8.10
CA GLY A 91 16.45 -11.19 8.08
C GLY A 91 17.22 -10.38 7.05
N ASN A 92 17.84 -11.06 6.11
CA ASN A 92 18.58 -10.42 5.04
C ASN A 92 17.71 -10.18 3.81
N ILE A 93 16.44 -10.53 3.87
CA ILE A 93 15.54 -10.34 2.73
C ILE A 93 14.90 -8.97 2.86
N LEU A 94 15.05 -8.17 1.81
CA LEU A 94 14.51 -6.83 1.80
C LEU A 94 12.99 -6.86 1.65
N SER A 95 12.33 -5.84 2.22
CA SER A 95 10.92 -5.64 1.92
C SER A 95 10.79 -5.23 0.45
N LEU A 96 9.58 -5.32 -0.09
CA LEU A 96 9.35 -4.87 -1.46
C LEU A 96 9.59 -3.37 -1.58
N ALA A 97 9.24 -2.61 -0.55
CA ALA A 97 9.50 -1.18 -0.57
C ALA A 97 10.99 -0.90 -0.67
N GLN A 98 11.80 -1.64 0.07
CA GLN A 98 13.25 -1.46 0.00
C GLN A 98 13.80 -1.87 -1.37
N ARG A 99 13.28 -2.96 -1.93
CA ARG A 99 13.71 -3.37 -3.26
C ARG A 99 13.32 -2.34 -4.31
N PHE A 100 12.13 -1.78 -4.18
CA PHE A 100 11.69 -0.74 -5.09
C PHE A 100 12.63 0.47 -5.01
N ALA A 101 12.97 0.88 -3.80
CA ALA A 101 13.86 2.03 -3.62
C ALA A 101 15.24 1.76 -4.21
N GLN A 102 15.74 0.53 -4.04
CA GLN A 102 17.03 0.18 -4.62
C GLN A 102 16.99 0.23 -6.14
N LYS A 103 15.91 -0.27 -6.73
CA LYS A 103 15.84 -0.34 -8.19
C LYS A 103 15.56 1.00 -8.84
N THR A 104 14.76 1.83 -8.21
CA THR A 104 14.29 3.07 -8.83
C THR A 104 14.98 4.30 -8.29
N GLY A 105 15.57 4.22 -7.11
CA GLY A 105 16.08 5.41 -6.44
C GLY A 105 15.00 6.25 -5.80
N GLN A 106 13.77 5.75 -5.74
CA GLN A 106 12.64 6.49 -5.20
C GLN A 106 11.92 5.70 -4.14
N ASP A 107 11.37 6.42 -3.15
CA ASP A 107 10.54 5.82 -2.13
C ASP A 107 9.17 5.51 -2.75
N PRO A 108 8.65 4.29 -2.60
CA PRO A 108 7.34 3.99 -3.18
C PRO A 108 6.19 4.65 -2.45
N ALA A 109 6.38 5.08 -1.21
CA ALA A 109 5.27 5.60 -0.42
C ALA A 109 4.54 6.76 -1.10
N PRO A 110 5.22 7.77 -1.64
CA PRO A 110 4.48 8.84 -2.29
C PRO A 110 3.63 8.37 -3.46
N LEU A 111 4.03 7.28 -4.12
CA LEU A 111 3.28 6.77 -5.26
C LEU A 111 2.08 5.93 -4.84
N LEU A 112 2.16 5.28 -3.69
CA LEU A 112 1.13 4.34 -3.26
C LEU A 112 0.26 4.88 -2.14
N VAL A 113 0.78 5.79 -1.33
CA VAL A 113 0.09 6.22 -0.13
C VAL A 113 -0.74 7.48 -0.32
N SER A 114 -0.53 8.21 -1.42
CA SER A 114 -1.27 9.46 -1.63
C SER A 114 -2.77 9.20 -1.53
N GLU A 115 -3.45 10.11 -0.90
CA GLU A 115 -4.87 9.95 -0.68
C GLU A 115 -5.65 10.08 -1.96
N PHE A 116 -6.60 9.20 -2.14
CA PHE A 116 -7.45 9.24 -3.31
C PHE A 116 -8.22 10.55 -3.39
N LEU A 117 -8.77 10.96 -2.28
CA LEU A 117 -9.50 12.22 -2.24
C LEU A 117 -8.59 13.41 -2.44
N GLY A 118 -7.38 13.31 -1.93
CA GLY A 118 -6.43 14.36 -2.14
C GLY A 118 -6.09 14.55 -3.58
N SER A 119 -5.93 13.48 -4.31
CA SER A 119 -5.65 13.60 -5.72
C SER A 119 -6.81 14.21 -6.44
N ALA A 120 -8.02 13.84 -6.09
CA ALA A 120 -9.17 14.43 -6.73
C ALA A 120 -9.24 15.91 -6.42
N GLY A 121 -8.96 16.24 -5.20
CA GLY A 121 -9.00 17.64 -4.83
C GLY A 121 -7.91 18.43 -5.50
N GLY A 122 -6.78 17.84 -5.67
CA GLY A 122 -5.71 18.53 -6.32
C GLY A 122 -6.04 18.86 -7.72
N ALA A 123 -6.86 18.08 -8.28
CA ALA A 123 -7.25 18.32 -9.63
C ALA A 123 -8.06 19.57 -9.73
N SER A 124 -8.53 19.88 -8.75
CA SER A 124 -9.34 21.00 -8.78
C SER A 124 -8.63 22.14 -9.33
N GLY A 125 -8.21 21.70 -9.68
CA GLY A 125 -7.85 22.32 -9.98
C GLY A 125 -7.65 22.25 -10.80
N GLY A 126 -7.77 21.80 -11.16
CA GLY A 126 -7.79 21.81 -11.63
C GLY A 126 -7.73 21.76 -12.27
N GLU A 127 -7.72 21.56 -12.41
CA GLU A 127 -7.92 21.50 -12.71
C GLU A 127 -7.87 21.66 -13.47
N LYS A 128 -7.80 21.71 -13.86
CA LYS A 128 -7.92 21.90 -14.37
C LYS A 128 -7.88 21.59 -15.13
N GLN A 129 -7.74 21.26 -15.47
CA GLN A 129 -7.85 20.94 -15.89
C GLN A 129 -7.93 20.35 -16.36
N ARG A 130 -7.96 19.96 -16.76
CA ARG A 130 -8.10 19.14 -17.07
C ARG A 130 -8.54 18.96 -17.53
#